data_84347e6c4a877b604e2e5682fe2df45e
#
_entry.id   84347e6c4a877b604e2e5682fe2df45e
#
_cell.length_a   1.000
_cell.length_b   1.000
_cell.length_c   1.000
_cell.angle_alpha   90.00
_cell.angle_beta   90.00
_cell.angle_gamma   90.00
#
_symmetry.space_group_name_H-M   'P 1'
#
loop_
_entity.id
_entity.type
_entity.pdbx_description
1 polymer ?
#
loop_
_entity_poly.entity_id
_entity_poly.type
_entity_poly.pdbx_seq_one_letter_code
_entity_poly.pdbx_strand_id
1 'polypeptide(L)'
;MHYRLEIAEEALAQVRALPKEQRRRIGQKLDTLQTDLAGDVKKLAGQPGKYRLRVGSFRVLFTLESDLILVHVVKDRKDAYRD
;
A
#
# COMPACT_ATOMS: atom_id res chain seq x y z
N MET A 1 -12.11 -9.15 -10.12
CA MET A 1 -10.84 -9.42 -10.80
C MET A 1 -9.74 -9.58 -9.76
N HIS A 2 -8.86 -10.56 -9.95
CA HIS A 2 -7.78 -10.82 -9.00
C HIS A 2 -6.47 -10.28 -9.55
N TYR A 3 -5.75 -9.50 -8.76
CA TYR A 3 -4.49 -8.90 -9.16
C TYR A 3 -3.31 -9.62 -8.54
N ARG A 4 -2.18 -9.63 -9.24
CA ARG A 4 -0.92 -10.10 -8.64
C ARG A 4 -0.41 -9.02 -7.70
N LEU A 5 0.27 -9.42 -6.63
CA LEU A 5 0.81 -8.48 -5.64
C LEU A 5 2.28 -8.76 -5.40
N GLU A 6 3.09 -7.73 -5.53
CA GLU A 6 4.49 -7.78 -5.14
C GLU A 6 4.77 -6.63 -4.19
N ILE A 7 5.69 -6.85 -3.24
CA ILE A 7 6.06 -5.85 -2.26
C ILE A 7 7.55 -5.60 -2.41
N ALA A 8 7.93 -4.36 -2.71
CA ALA A 8 9.33 -3.98 -2.83
C ALA A 8 10.06 -4.18 -1.50
N GLU A 9 11.36 -4.42 -1.54
CA GLU A 9 12.15 -4.69 -0.34
C GLU A 9 12.00 -3.61 0.73
N GLU A 10 12.02 -2.35 0.32
CA GLU A 10 11.86 -1.23 1.24
C GLU A 10 10.52 -1.29 1.97
N ALA A 11 9.43 -1.54 1.24
CA ALA A 11 8.10 -1.63 1.83
C ALA A 11 8.01 -2.85 2.75
N LEU A 12 8.59 -3.97 2.34
CA LEU A 12 8.58 -5.19 3.16
C LEU A 12 9.31 -4.98 4.48
N ALA A 13 10.46 -4.30 4.44
CA ALA A 13 11.21 -3.98 5.65
C ALA A 13 10.40 -3.05 6.57
N GLN A 14 9.72 -2.08 5.99
CA GLN A 14 8.88 -1.17 6.75
C GLN A 14 7.74 -1.90 7.46
N VAL A 15 7.07 -2.81 6.76
CA VAL A 15 5.99 -3.60 7.35
C VAL A 15 6.52 -4.51 8.47
N ARG A 16 7.66 -5.14 8.24
CA ARG A 16 8.27 -6.04 9.25
C ARG A 16 8.65 -5.30 10.53
N ALA A 17 8.95 -4.02 10.43
CA ALA A 17 9.32 -3.20 11.59
C ALA A 17 8.11 -2.75 12.41
N LEU A 18 6.90 -2.95 11.91
CA LEU A 18 5.70 -2.53 12.60
C LEU A 18 5.27 -3.54 13.67
N PRO A 19 4.52 -3.08 14.69
CA PRO A 19 3.91 -3.99 15.65
C PRO A 19 2.99 -5.00 14.95
N LYS A 20 2.84 -6.16 15.56
CA LYS A 20 2.08 -7.28 15.00
C LYS A 20 0.68 -6.88 14.52
N GLU A 21 -0.02 -6.09 15.31
CA GLU A 21 -1.38 -5.67 14.98
C GLU A 21 -1.45 -4.82 13.72
N GLN A 22 -0.47 -3.92 13.56
CA GLN A 22 -0.40 -3.07 12.39
C GLN A 22 -0.05 -3.88 11.15
N ARG A 23 0.89 -4.81 11.27
CA ARG A 23 1.24 -5.70 10.17
C ARG A 23 0.04 -6.50 9.70
N ARG A 24 -0.73 -7.03 10.64
CA ARG A 24 -1.92 -7.82 10.34
C ARG A 24 -2.96 -6.97 9.59
N ARG A 25 -3.18 -5.75 10.06
CA ARG A 25 -4.15 -4.84 9.44
C ARG A 25 -3.76 -4.50 8.01
N ILE A 26 -2.50 -4.19 7.79
CA ILE A 26 -1.99 -3.88 6.46
C ILE A 26 -2.12 -5.11 5.55
N GLY A 27 -1.74 -6.28 6.04
CA GLY A 27 -1.88 -7.53 5.28
C GLY A 27 -3.31 -7.80 4.84
N GLN A 28 -4.28 -7.61 5.73
CA GLN A 28 -5.69 -7.79 5.40
C GLN A 28 -6.15 -6.81 4.33
N LYS A 29 -5.70 -5.56 4.41
CA LYS A 29 -6.08 -4.55 3.42
C LYS A 29 -5.42 -4.80 2.07
N LEU A 30 -4.21 -5.34 2.06
CA LEU A 30 -3.55 -5.74 0.81
C LEU A 30 -4.28 -6.91 0.16
N ASP A 31 -4.77 -7.87 0.95
CA ASP A 31 -5.56 -8.98 0.41
C ASP A 31 -6.83 -8.46 -0.26
N THR A 32 -7.52 -7.51 0.38
CA THR A 32 -8.72 -6.91 -0.17
C THR A 32 -8.41 -6.12 -1.45
N LEU A 33 -7.30 -5.40 -1.44
CA LEU A 33 -6.82 -4.65 -2.59
C LEU A 33 -6.57 -5.59 -3.78
N GLN A 34 -5.95 -6.73 -3.51
CA GLN A 34 -5.61 -7.71 -4.52
C GLN A 34 -6.86 -8.32 -5.19
N THR A 35 -7.95 -8.42 -4.45
CA THR A 35 -9.18 -8.99 -4.98
C THR A 35 -9.90 -8.04 -5.94
N ASP A 36 -10.08 -6.77 -5.54
CA ASP A 36 -10.92 -5.83 -6.29
C ASP A 36 -10.41 -4.40 -6.33
N LEU A 37 -9.17 -4.16 -5.94
CA LEU A 37 -8.68 -2.79 -5.68
C LEU A 37 -9.56 -2.08 -4.66
N ALA A 38 -10.13 -2.86 -3.73
CA ALA A 38 -11.03 -2.32 -2.72
C ALA A 38 -10.25 -1.73 -1.55
N GLY A 39 -10.89 -0.78 -0.86
CA GLY A 39 -10.31 -0.08 0.28
C GLY A 39 -10.32 1.42 0.04
N ASP A 40 -9.63 2.15 0.89
CA ASP A 40 -9.51 3.61 0.75
C ASP A 40 -8.38 3.92 -0.25
N VAL A 41 -8.68 3.74 -1.53
CA VAL A 41 -7.72 3.88 -2.63
C VAL A 41 -7.95 5.19 -3.35
N LYS A 42 -6.87 5.93 -3.57
CA LYS A 42 -6.92 7.18 -4.31
C LYS A 42 -5.80 7.24 -5.34
N LYS A 43 -6.14 7.65 -6.55
CA LYS A 43 -5.17 7.88 -7.60
C LYS A 43 -4.38 9.15 -7.30
N LEU A 44 -3.06 9.09 -7.49
CA LEU A 44 -2.21 10.26 -7.26
C LEU A 44 -2.23 11.19 -8.46
N ALA A 45 -2.53 12.46 -8.21
CA ALA A 45 -2.60 13.47 -9.26
C ALA A 45 -1.24 13.68 -9.91
N GLY A 46 -1.21 13.76 -11.25
CA GLY A 46 0.01 14.01 -11.99
C GLY A 46 0.99 12.83 -12.02
N GLN A 47 0.59 11.67 -11.53
CA GLN A 47 1.45 10.49 -11.46
C GLN A 47 0.70 9.28 -12.02
N PRO A 48 0.67 9.11 -13.35
CA PRO A 48 -0.07 8.01 -13.97
C PRO A 48 0.32 6.64 -13.41
N GLY A 49 -0.68 5.82 -13.11
CA GLY A 49 -0.45 4.48 -12.60
C GLY A 49 -0.04 4.39 -11.14
N LYS A 50 0.00 5.52 -10.44
CA LYS A 50 0.38 5.54 -9.02
C LYS A 50 -0.83 5.82 -8.13
N TYR A 51 -0.92 5.06 -7.05
CA TYR A 51 -2.07 5.07 -6.15
C TYR A 51 -1.62 5.06 -4.69
N ARG A 52 -2.54 5.45 -3.83
CA ARG A 52 -2.38 5.41 -2.38
C ARG A 52 -3.51 4.58 -1.78
N LEU A 53 -3.15 3.65 -0.90
CA LEU A 53 -4.09 2.94 -0.05
C LEU A 53 -3.90 3.43 1.39
N ARG A 54 -4.97 3.92 2.00
CA ARG A 54 -4.92 4.34 3.41
C ARG A 54 -5.34 3.18 4.30
N VAL A 55 -4.51 2.87 5.31
CA VAL A 55 -4.80 1.83 6.30
C VAL A 55 -4.56 2.44 7.68
N GLY A 56 -5.62 2.89 8.35
CA GLY A 56 -5.48 3.60 9.61
C GLY A 56 -4.62 4.84 9.47
N SER A 57 -3.52 4.92 10.21
CA SER A 57 -2.57 6.03 10.13
C SER A 57 -1.49 5.83 9.05
N PHE A 58 -1.54 4.71 8.33
CA PHE A 58 -0.52 4.39 7.35
C PHE A 58 -0.98 4.69 5.93
N ARG A 59 -0.01 5.03 5.08
CA ARG A 59 -0.19 5.16 3.64
C ARG A 59 0.63 4.09 2.94
N VAL A 60 -0.02 3.34 2.07
CA VAL A 60 0.65 2.35 1.22
C VAL A 60 0.67 2.92 -0.18
N LEU A 61 1.86 3.19 -0.70
CA LEU A 61 2.01 3.71 -2.05
C LEU A 61 2.32 2.56 -2.99
N PHE A 62 1.52 2.44 -4.04
CA PHE A 62 1.70 1.35 -4.99
C PHE A 62 1.47 1.82 -6.43
N THR A 63 2.01 1.05 -7.36
CA THR A 63 1.73 1.23 -8.78
C THR A 63 0.89 0.06 -9.27
N LEU A 64 0.11 0.33 -10.31
CA LEU A 64 -0.67 -0.69 -10.99
C LEU A 64 -0.25 -0.72 -12.45
N GLU A 65 0.32 -1.83 -12.88
CA GLU A 65 0.66 -2.08 -14.28
C GLU A 65 0.01 -3.38 -14.69
N SER A 66 -0.89 -3.32 -15.67
CA SER A 66 -1.65 -4.49 -16.07
C SER A 66 -2.40 -5.05 -14.86
N ASP A 67 -2.11 -6.30 -14.48
CA ASP A 67 -2.71 -6.94 -13.31
C ASP A 67 -1.78 -6.96 -12.09
N LEU A 68 -0.65 -6.26 -12.15
CA LEU A 68 0.34 -6.27 -11.08
C LEU A 68 0.24 -5.03 -10.19
N ILE A 69 0.01 -5.27 -8.91
CA ILE A 69 0.09 -4.25 -7.87
C ILE A 69 1.48 -4.35 -7.26
N LEU A 70 2.28 -3.29 -7.39
CA LEU A 70 3.61 -3.25 -6.78
C LEU A 70 3.62 -2.23 -5.65
N VAL A 71 3.78 -2.70 -4.43
CA VAL A 71 3.85 -1.84 -3.25
C VAL A 71 5.27 -1.33 -3.09
N HIS A 72 5.44 -0.02 -3.15
CA HIS A 72 6.76 0.62 -3.10
C HIS A 72 7.16 1.07 -1.71
N VAL A 73 6.24 1.68 -0.99
CA VAL A 73 6.53 2.32 0.29
C VAL A 73 5.32 2.25 1.19
N VAL A 74 5.58 2.01 2.48
CA VAL A 74 4.58 2.12 3.54
C VAL A 74 5.04 3.24 4.47
N LYS A 75 4.23 4.29 4.59
CA LYS A 75 4.57 5.44 5.43
C LYS A 75 3.55 5.63 6.53
N ASP A 76 4.03 5.96 7.73
CA ASP A 76 3.17 6.43 8.78
C ASP A 76 2.72 7.85 8.45
N ARG A 77 1.51 8.21 8.85
CA ARG A 77 0.96 9.55 8.65
C ARG A 77 1.89 10.63 9.19
N LYS A 78 2.55 10.37 10.32
CA LYS A 78 3.49 11.32 10.92
C LYS A 78 4.65 11.65 9.98
N ASP A 79 5.16 10.62 9.32
CA ASP A 79 6.29 10.79 8.40
C ASP A 79 5.87 11.48 7.11
N ALA A 80 4.63 11.28 6.68
CA ALA A 80 4.10 11.87 5.46
C ALA A 80 3.99 13.40 5.55
N TYR A 81 3.85 13.95 6.75
CA TYR A 81 3.71 15.39 6.96
C TYR A 81 5.02 16.11 7.27
N ARG A 82 6.12 15.38 7.32
CA ARG A 82 7.42 15.98 7.67
C ARG A 82 8.25 16.43 6.48
N ASP A 83 7.84 16.12 5.32
CA ASP A 83 8.58 16.46 4.09
C ASP A 83 8.26 17.86 3.60
#